data_53b31332cc8295073360affc68d13a2b
#
_entry.id   53b31332cc8295073360affc68d13a2b
#
_cell.length_a   1.000
_cell.length_b   1.000
_cell.length_c   1.000
_cell.angle_alpha   90.00
_cell.angle_beta   90.00
_cell.angle_gamma   90.00
#
_symmetry.space_group_name_H-M   'P 1'
#
loop_
_entity.id
_entity.type
_entity.pdbx_description
1 polymer ?
#
loop_
_entity_poly.entity_id
_entity_poly.type
_entity_poly.pdbx_seq_one_letter_code
_entity_poly.pdbx_strand_id
1 'polypeptide(L)'
;MSKPSNTEVTIAEAESVKEEKKIKLILDRAKDHGKLCPVRDIIHRISDKWSLLSILTLGTHGTLRFNTLKKEIGDVSQRMLTVTLRNLEEDGFVSRKIYAEVPPRVEYQLTEMGQGLMQQALQLADWANTQLPQIISSRNKFIKNK
;
A
#
# COMPACT_ATOMS: atom_id res chain seq x y z
N MET A 1 -9.57 -36.64 14.36
CA MET A 1 -8.54 -35.57 14.30
C MET A 1 -7.21 -36.22 13.99
N SER A 2 -6.72 -36.08 12.78
CA SER A 2 -5.40 -36.55 12.40
C SER A 2 -4.34 -35.57 12.93
N LYS A 3 -3.34 -36.08 13.64
CA LYS A 3 -2.16 -35.27 14.01
C LYS A 3 -1.40 -34.93 12.72
N PRO A 4 -0.90 -33.67 12.56
CA PRO A 4 -0.06 -33.35 11.42
C PRO A 4 1.16 -34.26 11.38
N SER A 5 1.55 -34.67 10.17
CA SER A 5 2.72 -35.52 9.98
C SER A 5 3.99 -34.77 10.40
N ASN A 6 5.00 -35.47 10.91
CA ASN A 6 6.27 -34.88 11.36
C ASN A 6 6.95 -34.04 10.26
N THR A 7 6.68 -34.33 9.00
CA THR A 7 7.20 -33.64 7.83
C THR A 7 6.54 -32.26 7.63
N GLU A 8 5.23 -32.13 7.87
CA GLU A 8 4.50 -30.85 7.77
C GLU A 8 4.91 -29.87 8.86
N VAL A 9 5.15 -30.34 10.08
CA VAL A 9 5.66 -29.53 11.19
C VAL A 9 7.06 -28.99 10.88
N THR A 10 7.94 -29.80 10.31
CA THR A 10 9.32 -29.40 9.96
C THR A 10 9.36 -28.36 8.84
N ILE A 11 8.47 -28.46 7.85
CA ILE A 11 8.36 -27.46 6.76
C ILE A 11 7.84 -26.13 7.29
N ALA A 12 6.79 -26.13 8.11
CA ALA A 12 6.22 -24.94 8.72
C ALA A 12 7.22 -24.20 9.64
N GLU A 13 8.01 -24.96 10.41
CA GLU A 13 9.10 -24.41 11.24
C GLU A 13 10.21 -23.77 10.37
N ALA A 14 10.60 -24.40 9.28
CA ALA A 14 11.61 -23.88 8.36
C ALA A 14 11.14 -22.60 7.65
N GLU A 15 9.87 -22.52 7.26
CA GLU A 15 9.27 -21.33 6.66
C GLU A 15 9.19 -20.19 7.68
N SER A 16 8.76 -20.45 8.91
CA SER A 16 8.71 -19.47 10.00
C SER A 16 10.09 -18.87 10.29
N VAL A 17 11.12 -19.70 10.39
CA VAL A 17 12.52 -19.24 10.60
C VAL A 17 13.02 -18.39 9.43
N LYS A 18 12.60 -18.72 8.20
CA LYS A 18 12.96 -17.96 7.01
C LYS A 18 12.27 -16.58 7.00
N GLU A 19 11.01 -16.51 7.40
CA GLU A 19 10.28 -15.26 7.54
C GLU A 19 10.83 -14.37 8.65
N GLU A 20 11.13 -14.93 9.82
CA GLU A 20 11.77 -14.20 10.92
C GLU A 20 13.11 -13.57 10.51
N LYS A 21 13.96 -14.32 9.80
CA LYS A 21 15.22 -13.80 9.26
C LYS A 21 15.01 -12.69 8.27
N LYS A 22 13.97 -12.78 7.41
CA LYS A 22 13.62 -11.76 6.44
C LYS A 22 13.12 -10.49 7.12
N ILE A 23 12.26 -10.62 8.12
CA ILE A 23 11.75 -9.50 8.93
C ILE A 23 12.91 -8.82 9.66
N LYS A 24 13.77 -9.60 10.31
CA LYS A 24 14.94 -9.06 11.01
C LYS A 24 15.85 -8.29 10.07
N LEU A 25 16.14 -8.81 8.88
CA LEU A 25 16.95 -8.13 7.87
C LEU A 25 16.34 -6.79 7.44
N ILE A 26 15.01 -6.73 7.26
CA ILE A 26 14.30 -5.50 6.91
C ILE A 26 14.39 -4.50 8.06
N LEU A 27 14.17 -4.94 9.30
CA LEU A 27 14.22 -4.09 10.48
C LEU A 27 15.63 -3.60 10.81
N ASP A 28 16.65 -4.42 10.63
CA ASP A 28 18.04 -4.03 10.87
C ASP A 28 18.51 -3.01 9.82
N ARG A 29 18.12 -3.16 8.57
CA ARG A 29 18.32 -2.13 7.54
C ARG A 29 17.56 -0.83 7.87
N ALA A 30 16.45 -0.91 8.61
CA ALA A 30 15.70 0.25 9.07
C ALA A 30 16.38 0.99 10.24
N LYS A 31 17.32 0.36 10.94
CA LYS A 31 18.05 0.91 12.10
C LYS A 31 19.38 1.53 11.75
N ASP A 32 19.85 1.41 10.51
CA ASP A 32 21.15 1.94 10.10
C ASP A 32 21.10 3.48 10.10
N HIS A 33 21.52 4.02 11.25
CA HIS A 33 21.37 5.40 11.66
C HIS A 33 22.39 6.30 10.99
N GLY A 34 21.97 7.08 10.04
CA GLY A 34 22.76 8.19 9.54
C GLY A 34 22.59 8.53 8.08
N LYS A 35 22.02 7.66 7.29
CA LYS A 35 21.57 7.94 5.92
C LYS A 35 20.21 7.30 5.74
N LEU A 36 19.27 7.98 5.08
CA LEU A 36 17.93 7.50 4.72
C LEU A 36 17.88 5.97 4.69
N CYS A 37 17.08 5.37 5.57
CA CYS A 37 16.74 3.97 5.40
C CYS A 37 15.77 3.88 4.22
N PRO A 38 16.19 3.43 3.03
CA PRO A 38 15.36 3.51 1.83
C PRO A 38 14.02 2.78 2.00
N VAL A 39 14.04 1.63 2.68
CA VAL A 39 12.84 0.82 2.89
C VAL A 39 11.85 1.51 3.84
N ARG A 40 12.35 2.10 4.93
CA ARG A 40 11.49 2.81 5.89
C ARG A 40 10.85 4.05 5.26
N ASP A 41 11.61 4.79 4.49
CA ASP A 41 11.14 5.98 3.79
C ASP A 41 10.07 5.61 2.75
N ILE A 42 10.33 4.61 1.93
CA ILE A 42 9.36 4.09 0.95
C ILE A 42 8.08 3.65 1.65
N ILE A 43 8.17 2.82 2.70
CA ILE A 43 6.99 2.37 3.46
C ILE A 43 6.21 3.57 4.00
N HIS A 44 6.89 4.55 4.60
CA HIS A 44 6.26 5.76 5.11
C HIS A 44 5.50 6.52 4.01
N ARG A 45 6.11 6.66 2.83
CA ARG A 45 5.52 7.39 1.70
C ARG A 45 4.34 6.68 1.05
N ILE A 46 4.34 5.35 1.00
CA ILE A 46 3.27 4.57 0.34
C ILE A 46 2.17 4.08 1.28
N SER A 47 2.40 4.07 2.61
CA SER A 47 1.44 3.52 3.57
C SER A 47 0.36 4.50 4.03
N ASP A 48 0.39 5.74 3.56
CA ASP A 48 -0.67 6.67 3.89
C ASP A 48 -1.96 6.36 3.08
N LYS A 49 -3.09 6.76 3.65
CA LYS A 49 -4.42 6.50 3.10
C LYS A 49 -4.56 6.96 1.64
N TRP A 50 -4.03 8.14 1.32
CA TRP A 50 -4.26 8.75 0.01
C TRP A 50 -3.38 8.15 -1.07
N SER A 51 -2.15 7.73 -0.73
CA SER A 51 -1.27 6.97 -1.62
C SER A 51 -1.88 5.63 -1.99
N LEU A 52 -2.35 4.85 -1.01
CA LEU A 52 -2.98 3.56 -1.27
C LEU A 52 -4.26 3.70 -2.09
N LEU A 53 -5.13 4.64 -1.76
CA LEU A 53 -6.37 4.88 -2.52
C LEU A 53 -6.08 5.37 -3.94
N SER A 54 -5.08 6.22 -4.15
CA SER A 54 -4.68 6.66 -5.50
C SER A 54 -4.17 5.50 -6.36
N ILE A 55 -3.32 4.65 -5.80
CA ILE A 55 -2.80 3.45 -6.48
C ILE A 55 -3.94 2.50 -6.86
N LEU A 56 -4.85 2.20 -5.94
CA LEU A 56 -6.00 1.32 -6.20
C LEU A 56 -6.94 1.91 -7.25
N THR A 57 -7.24 3.20 -7.16
CA THR A 57 -8.13 3.87 -8.11
C THR A 57 -7.55 3.92 -9.51
N LEU A 58 -6.28 4.28 -9.65
CA LEU A 58 -5.59 4.26 -10.95
C LEU A 58 -5.47 2.83 -11.52
N GLY A 59 -5.23 1.85 -10.66
CA GLY A 59 -5.18 0.45 -11.06
C GLY A 59 -6.52 -0.09 -11.59
N THR A 60 -7.62 0.37 -11.02
CA THR A 60 -8.97 -0.04 -11.41
C THR A 60 -9.45 0.65 -12.69
N HIS A 61 -9.18 1.95 -12.83
CA HIS A 61 -9.73 2.78 -13.91
C HIS A 61 -8.72 3.04 -15.05
N GLY A 62 -7.45 2.71 -14.85
CA GLY A 62 -6.39 3.03 -15.81
C GLY A 62 -5.97 4.50 -15.77
N THR A 63 -5.88 5.13 -16.92
CA THR A 63 -5.46 6.54 -17.04
C THR A 63 -6.59 7.48 -16.64
N LEU A 64 -6.33 8.36 -15.67
CA LEU A 64 -7.29 9.34 -15.17
C LEU A 64 -6.72 10.76 -15.15
N ARG A 65 -7.59 11.74 -15.38
CA ARG A 65 -7.31 13.15 -15.11
C ARG A 65 -7.41 13.44 -13.62
N PHE A 66 -6.74 14.49 -13.17
CA PHE A 66 -6.71 14.89 -11.75
C PHE A 66 -8.11 14.99 -11.11
N ASN A 67 -9.01 15.72 -11.74
CA ASN A 67 -10.36 15.93 -11.20
C ASN A 67 -11.19 14.64 -11.18
N THR A 68 -11.01 13.76 -12.15
CA THR A 68 -11.68 12.46 -12.18
C THR A 68 -11.13 11.56 -11.06
N LEU A 69 -9.80 11.50 -10.91
CA LEU A 69 -9.17 10.76 -9.82
C LEU A 69 -9.62 11.26 -8.45
N LYS A 70 -9.65 12.59 -8.26
CA LYS A 70 -10.14 13.20 -7.02
C LYS A 70 -11.58 12.81 -6.72
N LYS A 71 -12.46 12.81 -7.72
CA LYS A 71 -13.86 12.42 -7.59
C LYS A 71 -14.01 10.94 -7.21
N GLU A 72 -13.25 10.05 -7.85
CA GLU A 72 -13.29 8.62 -7.58
C GLU A 72 -12.76 8.26 -6.18
N ILE A 73 -11.73 8.97 -5.70
CA ILE A 73 -11.20 8.79 -4.34
C ILE A 73 -12.18 9.31 -3.27
N GLY A 74 -12.88 10.42 -3.56
CA GLY A 74 -13.86 11.03 -2.66
C GLY A 74 -13.30 12.15 -1.80
N ASP A 75 -13.18 11.95 -0.49
CA ASP A 75 -12.93 13.01 0.51
C ASP A 75 -11.52 13.62 0.52
N VAL A 76 -10.71 13.39 -0.47
CA VAL A 76 -9.37 13.96 -0.54
C VAL A 76 -9.41 15.43 -0.94
N SER A 77 -8.68 16.28 -0.24
CA SER A 77 -8.51 17.68 -0.65
C SER A 77 -7.62 17.78 -1.90
N GLN A 78 -7.81 18.84 -2.69
CA GLN A 78 -6.98 19.12 -3.86
C GLN A 78 -5.49 19.19 -3.50
N ARG A 79 -5.15 19.86 -2.39
CA ARG A 79 -3.78 19.99 -1.90
C ARG A 79 -3.19 18.63 -1.54
N MET A 80 -3.93 17.82 -0.80
CA MET A 80 -3.47 16.49 -0.39
C MET A 80 -3.24 15.57 -1.59
N LEU A 81 -4.17 15.53 -2.54
CA LEU A 81 -4.02 14.71 -3.74
C LEU A 81 -2.85 15.18 -4.61
N THR A 82 -2.64 16.50 -4.73
CA THR A 82 -1.50 17.06 -5.45
C THR A 82 -0.18 16.59 -4.84
N VAL A 83 -0.03 16.67 -3.51
CA VAL A 83 1.17 16.21 -2.80
C VAL A 83 1.36 14.70 -2.95
N THR A 84 0.28 13.93 -2.79
CA THR A 84 0.29 12.47 -2.93
C THR A 84 0.75 12.04 -4.32
N LEU A 85 0.15 12.58 -5.37
CA LEU A 85 0.51 12.24 -6.75
C LEU A 85 1.94 12.65 -7.09
N ARG A 86 2.40 13.79 -6.59
CA ARG A 86 3.79 14.21 -6.76
C ARG A 86 4.77 13.24 -6.10
N ASN A 87 4.49 12.79 -4.89
CA ASN A 87 5.32 11.82 -4.19
C ASN A 87 5.34 10.48 -4.94
N LEU A 88 4.19 10.00 -5.41
CA LEU A 88 4.09 8.75 -6.18
C LEU A 88 4.78 8.85 -7.55
N GLU A 89 4.76 10.02 -8.19
CA GLU A 89 5.49 10.30 -9.44
C GLU A 89 7.01 10.33 -9.17
N GLU A 90 7.44 11.02 -8.12
CA GLU A 90 8.85 11.11 -7.72
C GLU A 90 9.45 9.73 -7.41
N ASP A 91 8.68 8.85 -6.76
CA ASP A 91 9.09 7.48 -6.46
C ASP A 91 8.91 6.51 -7.63
N GLY A 92 8.37 6.96 -8.76
CA GLY A 92 8.22 6.18 -9.97
C GLY A 92 7.04 5.21 -10.00
N PHE A 93 6.08 5.32 -9.07
CA PHE A 93 4.86 4.50 -9.06
C PHE A 93 3.77 5.00 -10.01
N VAL A 94 3.77 6.29 -10.28
CA VAL A 94 2.81 6.97 -11.14
C VAL A 94 3.55 7.76 -12.20
N SER A 95 3.06 7.72 -13.43
CA SER A 95 3.50 8.60 -14.50
C SER A 95 2.48 9.69 -14.75
N ARG A 96 2.96 10.89 -15.04
CA ARG A 96 2.17 12.05 -15.40
C ARG A 96 2.45 12.46 -16.82
N LYS A 97 1.40 12.59 -17.64
CA LYS A 97 1.51 13.05 -19.02
C LYS A 97 0.74 14.34 -19.20
N ILE A 98 1.45 15.36 -19.71
CA ILE A 98 0.89 16.66 -20.02
C ILE A 98 0.67 16.74 -21.53
N TYR A 99 -0.55 17.12 -21.92
CA TYR A 99 -0.91 17.37 -23.31
C TYR A 99 -1.01 18.87 -23.54
N ALA A 100 -0.33 19.35 -24.58
CA ALA A 100 -0.30 20.75 -24.97
C ALA A 100 -1.61 21.15 -25.66
N GLU A 101 -2.66 21.21 -24.86
CA GLU A 101 -4.02 21.66 -25.26
C GLU A 101 -4.35 22.96 -24.53
N VAL A 102 -5.44 23.61 -24.90
CA VAL A 102 -5.97 24.80 -24.21
C VAL A 102 -7.40 24.50 -23.75
N PRO A 103 -7.66 24.34 -22.42
CA PRO A 103 -6.72 24.29 -21.32
C PRO A 103 -5.83 23.03 -21.33
N PRO A 104 -4.64 23.05 -20.69
CA PRO A 104 -3.73 21.88 -20.68
C PRO A 104 -4.40 20.68 -20.00
N ARG A 105 -4.25 19.50 -20.61
CA ARG A 105 -4.74 18.25 -20.08
C ARG A 105 -3.58 17.50 -19.39
N VAL A 106 -3.80 17.07 -18.17
CA VAL A 106 -2.85 16.27 -17.40
C VAL A 106 -3.49 14.92 -17.05
N GLU A 107 -2.82 13.85 -17.38
CA GLU A 107 -3.26 12.48 -17.11
C GLU A 107 -2.25 11.74 -16.24
N TYR A 108 -2.76 10.90 -15.36
CA TYR A 108 -2.01 10.06 -14.44
C TYR A 108 -2.31 8.60 -14.72
N GLN A 109 -1.30 7.76 -14.65
CA GLN A 109 -1.44 6.30 -14.77
C GLN A 109 -0.37 5.60 -13.93
N LEU A 110 -0.62 4.34 -13.58
CA LEU A 110 0.39 3.53 -12.92
C LEU A 110 1.53 3.17 -13.88
N THR A 111 2.74 3.19 -13.38
CA THR A 111 3.90 2.56 -14.02
C THR A 111 3.86 1.04 -13.78
N GLU A 112 4.78 0.29 -14.38
CA GLU A 112 4.95 -1.14 -14.07
C GLU A 112 5.24 -1.36 -12.58
N MET A 113 6.08 -0.53 -11.97
CA MET A 113 6.36 -0.56 -10.53
C MET A 113 5.12 -0.20 -9.71
N GLY A 114 4.31 0.76 -10.17
CA GLY A 114 3.02 1.09 -9.56
C GLY A 114 2.01 -0.06 -9.62
N GLN A 115 2.00 -0.83 -10.69
CA GLN A 115 1.18 -2.05 -10.81
C GLN A 115 1.61 -3.10 -9.77
N GLY A 116 2.92 -3.27 -9.55
CA GLY A 116 3.44 -4.14 -8.50
C GLY A 116 2.99 -3.71 -7.10
N LEU A 117 3.04 -2.41 -6.80
CA LEU A 117 2.53 -1.85 -5.54
C LEU A 117 1.02 -2.08 -5.39
N MET A 118 0.25 -1.90 -6.46
CA MET A 118 -1.19 -2.16 -6.47
C MET A 118 -1.52 -3.60 -6.07
N GLN A 119 -0.77 -4.59 -6.54
CA GLN A 119 -0.96 -5.99 -6.17
C GLN A 119 -0.76 -6.20 -4.65
N GLN A 120 0.23 -5.56 -4.04
CA GLN A 120 0.45 -5.63 -2.60
C GLN A 120 -0.67 -4.94 -1.82
N ALA A 121 -1.15 -3.80 -2.31
CA ALA A 121 -2.27 -3.07 -1.71
C ALA A 121 -3.58 -3.88 -1.76
N LEU A 122 -3.84 -4.58 -2.86
CA LEU A 122 -5.00 -5.48 -2.99
C LEU A 122 -4.93 -6.64 -2.00
N GLN A 123 -3.78 -7.28 -1.83
CA GLN A 123 -3.60 -8.36 -0.84
C GLN A 123 -3.86 -7.86 0.58
N LEU A 124 -3.39 -6.66 0.91
CA LEU A 124 -3.64 -6.04 2.21
C LEU A 124 -5.13 -5.74 2.40
N ALA A 125 -5.80 -5.21 1.37
CA ALA A 125 -7.24 -4.93 1.40
C ALA A 125 -8.07 -6.20 1.57
N ASP A 126 -7.75 -7.28 0.86
CA ASP A 126 -8.41 -8.58 0.99
C ASP A 126 -8.26 -9.17 2.40
N TRP A 127 -7.04 -9.11 2.94
CA TRP A 127 -6.79 -9.54 4.32
C TRP A 127 -7.62 -8.72 5.31
N ALA A 128 -7.62 -7.38 5.18
CA ALA A 128 -8.39 -6.51 6.04
C ALA A 128 -9.90 -6.78 5.96
N ASN A 129 -10.42 -6.99 4.75
CA ASN A 129 -11.82 -7.34 4.52
C ASN A 129 -12.20 -8.68 5.19
N THR A 130 -11.34 -9.68 5.08
CA THR A 130 -11.52 -10.99 5.73
C THR A 130 -11.53 -10.88 7.27
N GLN A 131 -10.68 -10.01 7.84
CA GLN A 131 -10.57 -9.82 9.28
C GLN A 131 -11.59 -8.81 9.86
N LEU A 132 -12.32 -8.09 9.02
CA LEU A 132 -13.21 -7.01 9.42
C LEU A 132 -14.21 -7.40 10.53
N PRO A 133 -14.92 -8.55 10.49
CA PRO A 133 -15.85 -8.94 11.53
C PRO A 133 -15.17 -9.10 12.91
N GLN A 134 -13.97 -9.69 12.92
CA GLN A 134 -13.19 -9.89 14.15
C GLN A 134 -12.66 -8.57 14.70
N ILE A 135 -12.20 -7.65 13.84
CA ILE A 135 -11.75 -6.31 14.23
C ILE A 135 -12.90 -5.52 14.86
N ILE A 136 -14.07 -5.54 14.24
CA ILE A 136 -15.28 -4.87 14.77
C ILE A 136 -15.67 -5.46 16.13
N SER A 137 -15.68 -6.78 16.26
CA SER A 137 -15.97 -7.46 17.54
C SER A 137 -15.00 -7.03 18.64
N SER A 138 -13.72 -6.97 18.35
CA SER A 138 -12.67 -6.55 19.29
C SER A 138 -12.86 -5.09 19.74
N ARG A 139 -13.16 -4.19 18.81
CA ARG A 139 -13.45 -2.77 19.12
C ARG A 139 -14.67 -2.62 20.03
N ASN A 140 -15.74 -3.36 19.76
CA ASN A 140 -16.97 -3.32 20.56
C ASN A 140 -16.74 -3.83 21.98
N LYS A 141 -15.95 -4.89 22.16
CA LYS A 141 -15.55 -5.38 23.49
C LYS A 141 -14.74 -4.34 24.26
N PHE A 142 -13.81 -3.67 23.59
CA PHE A 142 -12.97 -2.64 24.21
C PHE A 142 -13.80 -1.44 24.72
N ILE A 143 -14.80 -1.01 23.93
CA ILE A 143 -15.70 0.09 24.31
C ILE A 143 -16.56 -0.28 25.54
N LYS A 144 -17.05 -1.54 25.61
CA LYS A 144 -17.88 -2.01 26.76
C LYS A 144 -17.11 -2.16 28.07
N ASN A 145 -15.79 -2.29 28.00
CA ASN A 145 -14.92 -2.47 29.15
C ASN A 145 -14.32 -1.15 29.70
N LYS A 146 -14.69 -0.02 29.10
CA LYS A 146 -14.35 1.35 29.56
C LYS A 146 -15.47 1.93 30.40
#